data_070e114a2eaa90a2a19febc648c12242
#
_entry.id   070e114a2eaa90a2a19febc648c12242
#
_cell.length_a   1.000
_cell.length_b   1.000
_cell.length_c   1.000
_cell.angle_alpha   90.00
_cell.angle_beta   90.00
_cell.angle_gamma   90.00
#
_symmetry.space_group_name_H-M   'P 1'
#
loop_
_entity.id
_entity.type
_entity.pdbx_description
1 polymer ?
#
loop_
_entity_poly.entity_id
_entity_poly.type
_entity_poly.pdbx_seq_one_letter_code
_entity_poly.pdbx_strand_id
1 'polypeptide(L)'
;MSLNDGLPSSVQTEVTVLGAMLLDSVAIVDATEKLRPEDFLLDSHQRIYRAILELQNVGHAVDTITVMDALNKRKELDAVGGPAYLAYLTEGIPRHPNIESYVRIIKDKSLLRQLLGIFNEGMAAAADQAEDATTVLNNVEAKLADVADSAIQRGLSNIPEIVANSFGSIDALYEQGREITGLATHYIEFDKMTSGLQSSELIIIAARPSMGKTAWAINIAQNCAVRDQKVVAVFSLEMSKESLLRRMLASEAMVGSRKLQTGFIPREDRGKLISALDRLMGSKMFIDDTPGITLAEMRAKARRLQQQENGLDLIVIDYLQLMTGSTGASQKKFENRTQEVSSISRGLKALAKELRVPVVALSQLSRGSEQRTGDKKPLLSDLRESGSIEQDADV
;
A
#
# COMPACT_ATOMS: atom_id res chain seq x y z
N MET A 1 -27.60 30.94 -1.80
CA MET A 1 -26.31 30.59 -2.37
C MET A 1 -26.34 29.08 -2.58
N SER A 2 -26.27 28.62 -3.83
CA SER A 2 -26.21 27.20 -4.10
C SER A 2 -24.88 26.65 -3.57
N LEU A 3 -24.87 25.45 -3.00
CA LEU A 3 -23.67 24.76 -2.44
C LEU A 3 -22.51 24.65 -3.45
N ASN A 4 -22.73 24.95 -4.73
CA ASN A 4 -21.75 24.87 -5.80
C ASN A 4 -21.00 26.20 -6.08
N ASP A 5 -21.44 27.34 -5.54
CA ASP A 5 -20.77 28.61 -5.71
C ASP A 5 -19.54 28.73 -4.80
N GLY A 6 -18.42 28.22 -5.25
CA GLY A 6 -17.14 28.28 -4.55
C GLY A 6 -16.32 26.99 -4.58
N LEU A 7 -16.87 25.89 -5.11
CA LEU A 7 -16.10 24.64 -5.26
C LEU A 7 -15.09 24.76 -6.43
N PRO A 8 -13.89 24.17 -6.30
CA PRO A 8 -12.90 24.12 -7.38
C PRO A 8 -13.49 23.49 -8.64
N SER A 9 -13.61 24.25 -9.69
CA SER A 9 -14.27 23.83 -10.94
C SER A 9 -13.62 24.44 -12.17
N SER A 10 -13.88 23.84 -13.32
CA SER A 10 -13.58 24.37 -14.64
C SER A 10 -14.60 23.84 -15.64
N VAL A 11 -15.83 24.39 -15.57
CA VAL A 11 -16.95 23.92 -16.40
C VAL A 11 -16.61 23.98 -17.90
N GLN A 12 -15.88 25.01 -18.34
CA GLN A 12 -15.44 25.12 -19.73
C GLN A 12 -14.54 23.97 -20.17
N THR A 13 -13.67 23.52 -19.27
CA THR A 13 -12.81 22.34 -19.53
C THR A 13 -13.63 21.05 -19.62
N GLU A 14 -14.65 20.91 -18.77
CA GLU A 14 -15.58 19.76 -18.83
C GLU A 14 -16.34 19.72 -20.16
N VAL A 15 -16.86 20.88 -20.61
CA VAL A 15 -17.51 21.04 -21.93
C VAL A 15 -16.56 20.61 -23.05
N THR A 16 -15.30 21.09 -23.01
CA THR A 16 -14.31 20.76 -24.04
C THR A 16 -14.01 19.27 -24.11
N VAL A 17 -13.85 18.61 -22.96
CA VAL A 17 -13.57 17.15 -22.91
C VAL A 17 -14.77 16.35 -23.40
N LEU A 18 -15.98 16.64 -22.92
CA LEU A 18 -17.19 15.94 -23.37
C LEU A 18 -17.45 16.13 -24.86
N GLY A 19 -17.30 17.34 -25.36
CA GLY A 19 -17.46 17.61 -26.78
C GLY A 19 -16.39 16.94 -27.66
N ALA A 20 -15.15 16.87 -27.17
CA ALA A 20 -14.08 16.12 -27.83
C ALA A 20 -14.41 14.62 -27.93
N MET A 21 -14.95 14.02 -26.85
CA MET A 21 -15.38 12.63 -26.83
C MET A 21 -16.53 12.33 -27.79
N LEU A 22 -17.41 13.31 -28.06
CA LEU A 22 -18.50 13.17 -29.02
C LEU A 22 -18.02 13.26 -30.49
N LEU A 23 -16.82 13.80 -30.73
CA LEU A 23 -16.27 14.02 -32.07
C LEU A 23 -15.14 13.03 -32.44
N ASP A 24 -14.42 12.48 -31.45
CA ASP A 24 -13.23 11.68 -31.68
C ASP A 24 -13.17 10.48 -30.71
N SER A 25 -13.06 9.29 -31.30
CA SER A 25 -12.92 8.04 -30.53
C SER A 25 -11.59 7.95 -29.74
N VAL A 26 -10.53 8.60 -30.18
CA VAL A 26 -9.26 8.67 -29.45
C VAL A 26 -9.43 9.46 -28.16
N ALA A 27 -10.15 10.58 -28.22
CA ALA A 27 -10.47 11.37 -27.04
C ALA A 27 -11.31 10.60 -26.01
N ILE A 28 -12.15 9.64 -26.46
CA ILE A 28 -12.88 8.77 -25.54
C ILE A 28 -11.90 7.90 -24.74
N VAL A 29 -10.94 7.27 -25.41
CA VAL A 29 -9.95 6.39 -24.77
C VAL A 29 -9.13 7.19 -23.75
N ASP A 30 -8.57 8.32 -24.16
CA ASP A 30 -7.73 9.19 -23.31
C ASP A 30 -8.49 9.71 -22.08
N ALA A 31 -9.78 10.06 -22.23
CA ALA A 31 -10.59 10.52 -21.12
C ALA A 31 -10.98 9.36 -20.18
N THR A 32 -11.39 8.21 -20.72
CA THR A 32 -11.90 7.08 -19.91
C THR A 32 -10.82 6.37 -19.13
N GLU A 33 -9.57 6.44 -19.56
CA GLU A 33 -8.42 5.95 -18.82
C GLU A 33 -8.21 6.72 -17.50
N LYS A 34 -8.44 8.03 -17.50
CA LYS A 34 -8.04 8.92 -16.40
C LYS A 34 -9.21 9.51 -15.61
N LEU A 35 -10.38 9.64 -16.20
CA LEU A 35 -11.55 10.26 -15.59
C LEU A 35 -12.63 9.24 -15.20
N ARG A 36 -13.39 9.63 -14.18
CA ARG A 36 -14.62 8.94 -13.73
C ARG A 36 -15.78 9.90 -13.77
N PRO A 37 -17.05 9.44 -13.80
CA PRO A 37 -18.20 10.33 -13.78
C PRO A 37 -18.18 11.35 -12.64
N GLU A 38 -17.69 10.95 -11.46
CA GLU A 38 -17.61 11.75 -10.25
C GLU A 38 -16.56 12.87 -10.33
N ASP A 39 -15.68 12.84 -11.32
CA ASP A 39 -14.67 13.88 -11.56
C ASP A 39 -15.28 15.14 -12.18
N PHE A 40 -16.48 15.06 -12.76
CA PHE A 40 -17.21 16.20 -13.28
C PHE A 40 -18.01 16.92 -12.18
N LEU A 41 -18.05 18.24 -12.22
CA LEU A 41 -18.80 19.04 -11.24
C LEU A 41 -20.30 18.97 -11.48
N LEU A 42 -20.72 19.15 -12.74
CA LEU A 42 -22.13 19.23 -13.08
C LEU A 42 -22.76 17.83 -13.21
N ASP A 43 -23.89 17.61 -12.56
CA ASP A 43 -24.65 16.36 -12.68
C ASP A 43 -25.03 16.07 -14.15
N SER A 44 -25.35 17.09 -14.93
CA SER A 44 -25.57 16.95 -16.38
C SER A 44 -24.36 16.36 -17.11
N HIS A 45 -23.14 16.81 -16.79
CA HIS A 45 -21.92 16.28 -17.36
C HIS A 45 -21.62 14.87 -16.93
N GLN A 46 -21.87 14.55 -15.64
CA GLN A 46 -21.75 13.17 -15.12
C GLN A 46 -22.66 12.19 -15.86
N ARG A 47 -23.92 12.59 -16.12
CA ARG A 47 -24.90 11.79 -16.87
C ARG A 47 -24.48 11.57 -18.32
N ILE A 48 -24.04 12.63 -19.00
CA ILE A 48 -23.53 12.55 -20.38
C ILE A 48 -22.32 11.61 -20.42
N TYR A 49 -21.37 11.78 -19.51
CA TYR A 49 -20.19 10.93 -19.44
C TYR A 49 -20.54 9.44 -19.18
N ARG A 50 -21.49 9.15 -18.29
CA ARG A 50 -22.00 7.77 -18.06
C ARG A 50 -22.62 7.19 -19.32
N ALA A 51 -23.40 7.97 -20.08
CA ALA A 51 -23.99 7.53 -21.33
C ALA A 51 -22.92 7.19 -22.38
N ILE A 52 -21.85 8.00 -22.48
CA ILE A 52 -20.69 7.74 -23.34
C ILE A 52 -20.01 6.42 -22.94
N LEU A 53 -19.73 6.21 -21.64
CA LEU A 53 -19.09 4.98 -21.15
C LEU A 53 -19.88 3.74 -21.49
N GLU A 54 -21.21 3.78 -21.37
CA GLU A 54 -22.05 2.62 -21.67
C GLU A 54 -22.08 2.28 -23.16
N LEU A 55 -22.21 3.30 -24.01
CA LEU A 55 -22.16 3.09 -25.45
C LEU A 55 -20.82 2.49 -25.88
N GLN A 56 -19.71 2.97 -25.31
CA GLN A 56 -18.37 2.42 -25.53
C GLN A 56 -18.27 0.96 -25.07
N ASN A 57 -18.78 0.63 -23.88
CA ASN A 57 -18.71 -0.73 -23.33
C ASN A 57 -19.51 -1.75 -24.16
N VAL A 58 -20.58 -1.31 -24.79
CA VAL A 58 -21.41 -2.16 -25.68
C VAL A 58 -20.85 -2.19 -27.12
N GLY A 59 -19.80 -1.41 -27.41
CA GLY A 59 -19.20 -1.33 -28.74
C GLY A 59 -20.02 -0.53 -29.75
N HIS A 60 -20.92 0.34 -29.29
CA HIS A 60 -21.67 1.25 -30.16
C HIS A 60 -20.85 2.49 -30.50
N ALA A 61 -21.15 3.06 -31.67
CA ALA A 61 -20.58 4.37 -32.02
C ALA A 61 -21.00 5.43 -31.00
N VAL A 62 -20.07 6.30 -30.59
CA VAL A 62 -20.34 7.41 -29.68
C VAL A 62 -20.34 8.69 -30.49
N ASP A 63 -21.49 9.28 -30.63
CA ASP A 63 -21.73 10.59 -31.25
C ASP A 63 -22.91 11.29 -30.58
N THR A 64 -23.19 12.51 -30.98
CA THR A 64 -24.27 13.32 -30.41
C THR A 64 -25.63 12.63 -30.53
N ILE A 65 -25.89 11.87 -31.63
CA ILE A 65 -27.18 11.22 -31.88
C ILE A 65 -27.35 9.99 -31.01
N THR A 66 -26.33 9.14 -30.91
CA THR A 66 -26.35 7.92 -30.11
C THR A 66 -26.41 8.21 -28.61
N VAL A 67 -25.69 9.23 -28.13
CA VAL A 67 -25.73 9.70 -26.74
C VAL A 67 -27.13 10.31 -26.43
N MET A 68 -27.71 11.07 -27.35
CA MET A 68 -29.08 11.61 -27.20
C MET A 68 -30.09 10.48 -27.07
N ASP A 69 -30.03 9.44 -27.90
CA ASP A 69 -30.92 8.27 -27.82
C ASP A 69 -30.76 7.52 -26.50
N ALA A 70 -29.50 7.31 -26.05
CA ALA A 70 -29.23 6.66 -24.77
C ALA A 70 -29.81 7.45 -23.57
N LEU A 71 -29.61 8.76 -23.54
CA LEU A 71 -30.16 9.65 -22.51
C LEU A 71 -31.71 9.70 -22.56
N ASN A 72 -32.30 9.70 -23.76
CA ASN A 72 -33.75 9.69 -23.92
C ASN A 72 -34.38 8.39 -23.41
N LYS A 73 -33.78 7.22 -23.69
CA LYS A 73 -34.22 5.92 -23.16
C LYS A 73 -34.22 5.89 -21.63
N ARG A 74 -33.33 6.65 -20.98
CA ARG A 74 -33.25 6.79 -19.52
C ARG A 74 -34.14 7.91 -18.96
N LYS A 75 -34.81 8.67 -19.82
CA LYS A 75 -35.57 9.87 -19.43
C LYS A 75 -34.70 10.93 -18.74
N GLU A 76 -33.43 11.01 -19.11
CA GLU A 76 -32.44 11.94 -18.55
C GLU A 76 -32.10 13.09 -19.53
N LEU A 77 -32.59 13.07 -20.77
CA LEU A 77 -32.28 14.05 -21.82
C LEU A 77 -32.61 15.47 -21.40
N ASP A 78 -33.77 15.70 -20.80
CA ASP A 78 -34.17 17.02 -20.33
C ASP A 78 -33.30 17.51 -19.15
N ALA A 79 -32.91 16.61 -18.29
CA ALA A 79 -32.04 16.91 -17.13
C ALA A 79 -30.61 17.36 -17.53
N VAL A 80 -30.15 16.96 -18.70
CA VAL A 80 -28.83 17.36 -19.21
C VAL A 80 -28.89 18.63 -20.08
N GLY A 81 -30.07 19.23 -20.27
CA GLY A 81 -30.25 20.44 -21.09
C GLY A 81 -30.75 20.19 -22.51
N GLY A 82 -31.21 18.97 -22.79
CA GLY A 82 -31.82 18.60 -24.06
C GLY A 82 -30.87 18.52 -25.25
N PRO A 83 -31.42 18.34 -26.45
CA PRO A 83 -30.63 18.22 -27.68
C PRO A 83 -29.75 19.44 -27.98
N ALA A 84 -30.23 20.64 -27.61
CA ALA A 84 -29.49 21.86 -27.82
C ALA A 84 -28.18 21.93 -27.04
N TYR A 85 -28.15 21.40 -25.82
CA TYR A 85 -26.95 21.35 -25.00
C TYR A 85 -25.93 20.39 -25.55
N LEU A 86 -26.37 19.17 -26.01
CA LEU A 86 -25.46 18.20 -26.64
C LEU A 86 -24.83 18.78 -27.94
N ALA A 87 -25.58 19.55 -28.73
CA ALA A 87 -25.05 20.24 -29.90
C ALA A 87 -24.02 21.32 -29.50
N TYR A 88 -24.31 22.08 -28.44
CA TYR A 88 -23.40 23.09 -27.91
C TYR A 88 -22.07 22.52 -27.45
N LEU A 89 -22.05 21.31 -26.86
CA LEU A 89 -20.81 20.65 -26.42
C LEU A 89 -19.80 20.43 -27.56
N THR A 90 -20.28 20.28 -28.80
CA THR A 90 -19.41 20.03 -29.97
C THR A 90 -19.06 21.30 -30.73
N GLU A 91 -19.62 22.45 -30.33
CA GLU A 91 -19.40 23.73 -31.03
C GLU A 91 -17.97 24.24 -30.77
N GLY A 92 -17.26 24.58 -31.83
CA GLY A 92 -15.93 25.19 -31.78
C GLY A 92 -14.80 24.25 -31.40
N ILE A 93 -15.04 22.92 -31.24
CA ILE A 93 -14.01 21.94 -30.93
C ILE A 93 -13.34 21.44 -32.23
N PRO A 94 -11.98 21.37 -32.29
CA PRO A 94 -11.26 20.75 -33.39
C PRO A 94 -11.60 19.26 -33.51
N ARG A 95 -11.49 18.69 -34.72
CA ARG A 95 -11.81 17.27 -34.96
C ARG A 95 -10.90 16.28 -34.22
N HIS A 96 -9.65 16.64 -33.91
CA HIS A 96 -8.69 15.82 -33.17
C HIS A 96 -8.06 16.66 -32.06
N PRO A 97 -8.77 16.94 -30.97
CA PRO A 97 -8.27 17.75 -29.88
C PRO A 97 -7.32 16.95 -29.00
N ASN A 98 -6.19 17.54 -28.64
CA ASN A 98 -5.37 16.98 -27.54
C ASN A 98 -6.03 17.37 -26.22
N ILE A 99 -6.69 16.41 -25.56
CA ILE A 99 -7.45 16.64 -24.34
C ILE A 99 -6.66 16.35 -23.07
N GLU A 100 -5.43 15.86 -23.17
CA GLU A 100 -4.65 15.41 -22.00
C GLU A 100 -4.52 16.51 -20.91
N SER A 101 -4.22 17.74 -21.33
CA SER A 101 -4.12 18.88 -20.40
C SER A 101 -5.47 19.21 -19.74
N TYR A 102 -6.57 19.06 -20.47
CA TYR A 102 -7.92 19.32 -19.95
C TYR A 102 -8.36 18.23 -18.97
N VAL A 103 -8.08 16.97 -19.29
CA VAL A 103 -8.30 15.81 -18.41
C VAL A 103 -7.57 16.00 -17.08
N ARG A 104 -6.32 16.45 -17.12
CA ARG A 104 -5.53 16.75 -15.92
C ARG A 104 -6.16 17.88 -15.08
N ILE A 105 -6.64 18.96 -15.71
CA ILE A 105 -7.31 20.06 -15.00
C ILE A 105 -8.58 19.56 -14.30
N ILE A 106 -9.42 18.75 -14.98
CA ILE A 106 -10.61 18.17 -14.37
C ILE A 106 -10.23 17.30 -13.15
N LYS A 107 -9.21 16.47 -13.31
CA LYS A 107 -8.74 15.59 -12.22
C LYS A 107 -8.24 16.37 -11.02
N ASP A 108 -7.44 17.41 -11.24
CA ASP A 108 -6.96 18.28 -10.17
C ASP A 108 -8.11 18.97 -9.42
N LYS A 109 -9.13 19.47 -10.16
CA LYS A 109 -10.31 20.08 -9.53
C LYS A 109 -11.16 19.06 -8.78
N SER A 110 -11.32 17.85 -9.30
CA SER A 110 -11.99 16.75 -8.61
C SER A 110 -11.29 16.38 -7.30
N LEU A 111 -9.97 16.25 -7.32
CA LEU A 111 -9.17 15.96 -6.13
C LEU A 111 -9.36 17.04 -5.05
N LEU A 112 -9.33 18.30 -5.43
CA LEU A 112 -9.58 19.40 -4.50
C LEU A 112 -11.00 19.35 -3.90
N ARG A 113 -12.02 18.96 -4.67
CA ARG A 113 -13.39 18.78 -4.15
C ARG A 113 -13.48 17.61 -3.17
N GLN A 114 -12.81 16.49 -3.47
CA GLN A 114 -12.77 15.34 -2.57
C GLN A 114 -12.10 15.71 -1.23
N LEU A 115 -10.97 16.43 -1.28
CA LEU A 115 -10.30 16.93 -0.06
C LEU A 115 -11.20 17.85 0.76
N LEU A 116 -11.89 18.80 0.11
CA LEU A 116 -12.84 19.67 0.78
C LEU A 116 -14.00 18.89 1.42
N GLY A 117 -14.49 17.84 0.76
CA GLY A 117 -15.51 16.93 1.31
C GLY A 117 -15.02 16.24 2.59
N ILE A 118 -13.83 15.66 2.56
CA ILE A 118 -13.24 14.98 3.70
C ILE A 118 -13.04 15.93 4.89
N PHE A 119 -12.53 17.13 4.64
CA PHE A 119 -12.33 18.12 5.70
C PHE A 119 -13.65 18.62 6.28
N ASN A 120 -14.68 18.84 5.46
CA ASN A 120 -16.01 19.24 5.93
C ASN A 120 -16.66 18.13 6.78
N GLU A 121 -16.56 16.87 6.36
CA GLU A 121 -17.04 15.72 7.15
C GLU A 121 -16.27 15.58 8.47
N GLY A 122 -14.93 15.72 8.44
CA GLY A 122 -14.10 15.70 9.64
C GLY A 122 -14.44 16.83 10.61
N MET A 123 -14.66 18.06 10.10
CA MET A 123 -15.10 19.18 10.93
C MET A 123 -16.48 18.94 11.54
N ALA A 124 -17.43 18.39 10.79
CA ALA A 124 -18.76 18.08 11.29
C ALA A 124 -18.70 17.01 12.40
N ALA A 125 -17.96 15.92 12.17
CA ALA A 125 -17.79 14.87 13.17
C ALA A 125 -17.10 15.36 14.46
N ALA A 126 -16.09 16.22 14.31
CA ALA A 126 -15.40 16.81 15.48
C ALA A 126 -16.30 17.80 16.24
N ALA A 127 -17.21 18.52 15.57
CA ALA A 127 -18.13 19.44 16.18
C ALA A 127 -19.30 18.73 16.91
N ASP A 128 -19.75 17.58 16.39
CA ASP A 128 -20.85 16.79 16.96
C ASP A 128 -20.46 16.10 18.27
N GLN A 129 -19.16 15.84 18.49
CA GLN A 129 -18.62 15.18 19.69
C GLN A 129 -19.26 13.83 20.01
N ALA A 130 -19.89 13.18 19.04
CA ALA A 130 -20.51 11.86 19.18
C ALA A 130 -19.48 10.74 19.23
N GLU A 131 -18.35 10.93 18.56
CA GLU A 131 -17.22 10.00 18.50
C GLU A 131 -16.01 10.56 19.27
N ASP A 132 -15.13 9.68 19.74
CA ASP A 132 -13.88 10.10 20.37
C ASP A 132 -12.90 10.68 19.32
N ALA A 133 -12.01 11.56 19.78
CA ALA A 133 -11.08 12.27 18.89
C ALA A 133 -10.19 11.34 18.05
N THR A 134 -9.81 10.18 18.61
CA THR A 134 -8.99 9.18 17.93
C THR A 134 -9.75 8.53 16.79
N THR A 135 -11.02 8.22 16.98
CA THR A 135 -11.89 7.66 15.94
C THR A 135 -12.09 8.65 14.78
N VAL A 136 -12.39 9.92 15.09
CA VAL A 136 -12.53 10.97 14.07
C VAL A 136 -11.23 11.13 13.27
N LEU A 137 -10.07 11.17 13.95
CA LEU A 137 -8.77 11.28 13.31
C LEU A 137 -8.51 10.09 12.37
N ASN A 138 -8.70 8.86 12.85
CA ASN A 138 -8.48 7.65 12.06
C ASN A 138 -9.39 7.60 10.81
N ASN A 139 -10.65 8.05 10.93
CA ASN A 139 -11.59 8.11 9.83
C ASN A 139 -11.15 9.12 8.74
N VAL A 140 -10.66 10.30 9.15
CA VAL A 140 -10.13 11.30 8.23
C VAL A 140 -8.85 10.81 7.56
N GLU A 141 -7.91 10.22 8.30
CA GLU A 141 -6.68 9.65 7.76
C GLU A 141 -6.96 8.54 6.73
N ALA A 142 -7.89 7.64 7.02
CA ALA A 142 -8.27 6.57 6.10
C ALA A 142 -8.81 7.12 4.78
N LYS A 143 -9.71 8.11 4.83
CA LYS A 143 -10.27 8.75 3.63
C LYS A 143 -9.22 9.52 2.83
N LEU A 144 -8.29 10.19 3.49
CA LEU A 144 -7.17 10.88 2.84
C LEU A 144 -6.22 9.88 2.15
N ALA A 145 -5.98 8.73 2.79
CA ALA A 145 -5.18 7.65 2.20
C ALA A 145 -5.85 7.09 0.94
N ASP A 146 -7.16 6.83 0.97
CA ASP A 146 -7.92 6.35 -0.19
C ASP A 146 -7.87 7.33 -1.38
N VAL A 147 -7.96 8.64 -1.10
CA VAL A 147 -7.83 9.68 -2.12
C VAL A 147 -6.40 9.73 -2.68
N ALA A 148 -5.38 9.65 -1.82
CA ALA A 148 -3.98 9.61 -2.24
C ALA A 148 -3.68 8.38 -3.12
N ASP A 149 -4.19 7.21 -2.74
CA ASP A 149 -4.04 5.96 -3.52
C ASP A 149 -4.76 6.05 -4.88
N SER A 150 -5.94 6.69 -4.93
CA SER A 150 -6.67 6.91 -6.18
C SER A 150 -6.01 7.94 -7.09
N ALA A 151 -5.32 8.93 -6.52
CA ALA A 151 -4.57 9.95 -7.27
C ALA A 151 -3.30 9.37 -7.91
N ILE A 152 -2.71 8.33 -7.31
CA ILE A 152 -1.58 7.56 -7.88
C ILE A 152 -2.16 6.46 -8.79
N GLN A 153 -2.99 6.81 -9.76
CA GLN A 153 -3.33 5.87 -10.82
C GLN A 153 -2.07 5.59 -11.65
N ARG A 154 -1.42 4.46 -11.35
CA ARG A 154 -0.39 3.90 -12.21
C ARG A 154 -1.08 3.33 -13.42
N GLY A 155 -1.12 4.08 -14.51
CA GLY A 155 -1.47 3.56 -15.83
C GLY A 155 -0.54 2.40 -16.20
N LEU A 156 -0.83 1.71 -17.30
CA LEU A 156 0.08 0.75 -17.90
C LEU A 156 1.37 1.49 -18.28
N SER A 157 2.50 1.05 -17.74
CA SER A 157 3.82 1.56 -18.14
C SER A 157 4.31 0.78 -19.34
N ASN A 158 4.81 1.46 -20.36
CA ASN A 158 5.42 0.81 -21.50
C ASN A 158 6.82 0.25 -21.16
N ILE A 159 7.29 -0.74 -21.90
CA ILE A 159 8.60 -1.38 -21.66
C ILE A 159 9.75 -0.37 -21.64
N PRO A 160 9.85 0.63 -22.55
CA PRO A 160 10.89 1.64 -22.51
C PRO A 160 10.92 2.44 -21.21
N GLU A 161 9.77 2.84 -20.67
CA GLU A 161 9.68 3.54 -19.37
C GLU A 161 10.13 2.66 -18.21
N ILE A 162 9.75 1.38 -18.23
CA ILE A 162 10.16 0.43 -17.19
C ILE A 162 11.69 0.26 -17.23
N VAL A 163 12.28 0.09 -18.39
CA VAL A 163 13.73 -0.03 -18.58
C VAL A 163 14.45 1.21 -18.08
N ALA A 164 14.01 2.40 -18.51
CA ALA A 164 14.61 3.67 -18.10
C ALA A 164 14.57 3.88 -16.57
N ASN A 165 13.47 3.48 -15.93
CA ASN A 165 13.27 3.64 -14.49
C ASN A 165 13.92 2.54 -13.63
N SER A 166 14.25 1.37 -14.22
CA SER A 166 14.80 0.21 -13.49
C SER A 166 16.32 0.19 -13.54
N PHE A 167 16.89 0.00 -14.70
CA PHE A 167 18.34 -0.19 -14.89
C PHE A 167 18.94 0.65 -16.01
N GLY A 168 18.15 1.42 -16.74
CA GLY A 168 18.56 2.34 -17.78
C GLY A 168 19.05 1.65 -19.07
N SER A 169 20.04 0.77 -18.98
CA SER A 169 20.57 0.01 -20.10
C SER A 169 21.08 -1.37 -19.68
N ILE A 170 21.25 -2.28 -20.65
CA ILE A 170 21.84 -3.60 -20.42
C ILE A 170 23.31 -3.45 -19.98
N ASP A 171 24.03 -2.49 -20.51
CA ASP A 171 25.42 -2.24 -20.12
C ASP A 171 25.53 -1.83 -18.65
N ALA A 172 24.59 -1.00 -18.17
CA ALA A 172 24.50 -0.64 -16.74
C ALA A 172 24.22 -1.85 -15.85
N LEU A 173 23.44 -2.83 -16.31
CA LEU A 173 23.23 -4.11 -15.62
C LEU A 173 24.53 -4.92 -15.51
N TYR A 174 25.31 -4.99 -16.59
CA TYR A 174 26.60 -5.69 -16.59
C TYR A 174 27.61 -5.03 -15.64
N GLU A 175 27.65 -3.71 -15.60
CA GLU A 175 28.54 -2.96 -14.70
C GLU A 175 28.15 -3.09 -13.22
N GLN A 176 26.88 -3.33 -12.91
CA GLN A 176 26.43 -3.52 -11.53
C GLN A 176 26.96 -4.81 -10.89
N GLY A 177 27.21 -5.89 -11.65
CA GLY A 177 27.91 -7.13 -11.28
C GLY A 177 27.86 -7.58 -9.83
N ARG A 178 26.73 -7.34 -9.11
CA ARG A 178 26.57 -7.63 -7.69
C ARG A 178 25.90 -8.97 -7.51
N GLU A 179 26.51 -9.86 -6.69
CA GLU A 179 25.89 -11.12 -6.30
C GLU A 179 24.58 -10.92 -5.52
N ILE A 180 24.49 -9.82 -4.75
CA ILE A 180 23.32 -9.46 -3.92
C ILE A 180 22.73 -8.19 -4.51
N THR A 181 21.53 -8.31 -5.12
CA THR A 181 20.79 -7.20 -5.73
C THR A 181 19.80 -6.56 -4.75
N GLY A 182 19.31 -7.33 -3.78
CA GLY A 182 18.43 -6.88 -2.72
C GLY A 182 19.18 -6.44 -1.46
N LEU A 183 18.45 -6.34 -0.35
CA LEU A 183 19.01 -6.04 0.96
C LEU A 183 19.69 -7.29 1.54
N ALA A 184 20.99 -7.19 1.85
CA ALA A 184 21.75 -8.29 2.41
C ALA A 184 21.27 -8.65 3.82
N THR A 185 21.05 -9.94 4.07
CA THR A 185 20.71 -10.42 5.41
C THR A 185 21.95 -10.75 6.25
N HIS A 186 23.12 -10.84 5.61
CA HIS A 186 24.39 -11.32 6.14
C HIS A 186 24.38 -12.80 6.53
N TYR A 187 23.41 -13.58 6.04
CA TYR A 187 23.42 -15.03 6.04
C TYR A 187 23.82 -15.50 4.64
N ILE A 188 25.12 -15.85 4.49
CA ILE A 188 25.77 -16.05 3.17
C ILE A 188 25.00 -17.02 2.28
N GLU A 189 24.59 -18.18 2.79
CA GLU A 189 23.89 -19.19 1.99
C GLU A 189 22.46 -18.74 1.63
N PHE A 190 21.79 -18.00 2.53
CA PHE A 190 20.48 -17.46 2.27
C PHE A 190 20.56 -16.33 1.21
N ASP A 191 21.52 -15.44 1.36
CA ASP A 191 21.73 -14.34 0.41
C ASP A 191 22.12 -14.84 -0.99
N LYS A 192 22.90 -15.94 -1.10
CA LYS A 192 23.18 -16.58 -2.39
C LYS A 192 21.93 -17.20 -3.03
N MET A 193 21.01 -17.74 -2.25
CA MET A 193 19.77 -18.36 -2.76
C MET A 193 18.75 -17.32 -3.22
N THR A 194 18.67 -16.16 -2.55
CA THR A 194 17.65 -15.15 -2.76
C THR A 194 18.17 -13.89 -3.44
N SER A 195 19.50 -13.75 -3.59
CA SER A 195 20.19 -12.51 -3.95
C SER A 195 19.87 -11.35 -3.01
N GLY A 196 19.63 -11.66 -1.72
CA GLY A 196 19.15 -10.73 -0.69
C GLY A 196 17.62 -10.54 -0.69
N LEU A 197 17.10 -9.75 0.24
CA LEU A 197 15.67 -9.44 0.31
C LEU A 197 15.32 -8.39 -0.75
N GLN A 198 14.46 -8.76 -1.70
CA GLN A 198 14.11 -7.88 -2.82
C GLN A 198 13.03 -6.87 -2.42
N SER A 199 13.14 -5.68 -2.97
CA SER A 199 12.15 -4.62 -2.77
C SER A 199 10.76 -5.06 -3.29
N SER A 200 9.71 -4.70 -2.58
CA SER A 200 8.31 -5.03 -2.91
C SER A 200 7.94 -6.50 -2.78
N GLU A 201 8.80 -7.32 -2.15
CA GLU A 201 8.51 -8.73 -1.88
C GLU A 201 8.00 -8.95 -0.45
N LEU A 202 7.13 -9.97 -0.32
CA LEU A 202 6.67 -10.51 0.94
C LEU A 202 7.40 -11.83 1.20
N ILE A 203 8.25 -11.83 2.22
CA ILE A 203 9.05 -12.97 2.64
C ILE A 203 8.42 -13.58 3.90
N ILE A 204 8.10 -14.87 3.87
CA ILE A 204 7.50 -15.59 4.99
C ILE A 204 8.52 -16.49 5.66
N ILE A 205 8.78 -16.23 6.94
CA ILE A 205 9.60 -17.10 7.78
C ILE A 205 8.68 -17.91 8.70
N ALA A 206 8.57 -19.20 8.47
CA ALA A 206 7.66 -20.05 9.22
C ALA A 206 8.42 -21.13 10.01
N ALA A 207 8.02 -21.30 11.27
CA ALA A 207 8.57 -22.34 12.11
C ALA A 207 7.59 -22.76 13.21
N ARG A 208 7.85 -23.91 13.84
CA ARG A 208 7.19 -24.30 15.09
C ARG A 208 7.72 -23.46 16.26
N PRO A 209 6.95 -23.33 17.36
CA PRO A 209 7.41 -22.62 18.55
C PRO A 209 8.78 -23.12 19.02
N SER A 210 9.58 -22.22 19.57
CA SER A 210 10.92 -22.50 20.12
C SER A 210 12.00 -22.93 19.11
N MET A 211 11.72 -22.89 17.80
CA MET A 211 12.71 -23.21 16.75
C MET A 211 13.59 -22.01 16.37
N GLY A 212 13.47 -20.87 17.02
CA GLY A 212 14.32 -19.71 16.78
C GLY A 212 13.82 -18.74 15.72
N LYS A 213 12.56 -18.84 15.27
CA LYS A 213 11.93 -17.95 14.26
C LYS A 213 12.21 -16.46 14.54
N THR A 214 11.77 -15.95 15.69
CA THR A 214 11.99 -14.57 16.13
C THR A 214 13.48 -14.21 16.21
N ALA A 215 14.33 -15.12 16.72
CA ALA A 215 15.76 -14.84 16.85
C ALA A 215 16.41 -14.62 15.48
N TRP A 216 16.06 -15.44 14.49
CA TRP A 216 16.61 -15.31 13.14
C TRP A 216 16.16 -14.01 12.45
N ALA A 217 14.87 -13.69 12.51
CA ALA A 217 14.33 -12.46 11.91
C ALA A 217 14.90 -11.19 12.56
N ILE A 218 15.02 -11.17 13.89
CA ILE A 218 15.61 -10.03 14.61
C ILE A 218 17.11 -9.91 14.30
N ASN A 219 17.84 -11.02 14.11
CA ASN A 219 19.25 -10.95 13.68
C ASN A 219 19.38 -10.39 12.26
N ILE A 220 18.48 -10.73 11.33
CA ILE A 220 18.44 -10.09 10.01
C ILE A 220 18.22 -8.58 10.16
N ALA A 221 17.18 -8.18 10.91
CA ALA A 221 16.88 -6.79 11.17
C ALA A 221 18.07 -6.03 11.79
N GLN A 222 18.73 -6.66 12.78
CA GLN A 222 19.91 -6.09 13.43
C GLN A 222 21.10 -5.98 12.47
N ASN A 223 21.37 -6.99 11.65
CA ASN A 223 22.44 -6.93 10.66
C ASN A 223 22.22 -5.77 9.69
N CYS A 224 21.01 -5.62 9.13
CA CYS A 224 20.67 -4.53 8.23
C CYS A 224 20.82 -3.15 8.90
N ALA A 225 20.31 -3.01 10.14
CA ALA A 225 20.34 -1.72 10.83
C ALA A 225 21.71 -1.33 11.37
N VAL A 226 22.48 -2.30 11.92
CA VAL A 226 23.78 -2.01 12.58
C VAL A 226 24.92 -2.02 11.58
N ARG A 227 24.97 -3.01 10.68
CA ARG A 227 26.11 -3.14 9.74
C ARG A 227 25.95 -2.26 8.52
N ASP A 228 24.74 -2.24 7.94
CA ASP A 228 24.46 -1.54 6.67
C ASP A 228 23.83 -0.16 6.88
N GLN A 229 23.59 0.24 8.15
CA GLN A 229 22.97 1.52 8.52
C GLN A 229 21.62 1.78 7.84
N LYS A 230 20.86 0.67 7.61
CA LYS A 230 19.57 0.68 6.97
C LYS A 230 18.46 1.03 7.97
N VAL A 231 17.40 1.68 7.47
CA VAL A 231 16.21 2.01 8.26
C VAL A 231 15.32 0.78 8.35
N VAL A 232 15.14 0.24 9.54
CA VAL A 232 14.39 -0.99 9.79
C VAL A 232 13.24 -0.75 10.75
N ALA A 233 12.02 -1.14 10.37
CA ALA A 233 10.85 -1.16 11.23
C ALA A 233 10.56 -2.59 11.70
N VAL A 234 10.41 -2.79 13.02
CA VAL A 234 10.06 -4.08 13.61
C VAL A 234 8.74 -3.94 14.36
N PHE A 235 7.73 -4.69 13.94
CA PHE A 235 6.45 -4.82 14.62
C PHE A 235 6.44 -6.13 15.41
N SER A 236 6.61 -6.03 16.74
CA SER A 236 6.70 -7.17 17.64
C SER A 236 5.38 -7.35 18.38
N LEU A 237 4.57 -8.28 17.94
CA LEU A 237 3.24 -8.53 18.53
C LEU A 237 3.27 -9.59 19.63
N GLU A 238 4.35 -10.37 19.73
CA GLU A 238 4.54 -11.41 20.73
C GLU A 238 5.41 -10.96 21.91
N MET A 239 6.40 -10.11 21.66
CA MET A 239 7.40 -9.75 22.66
C MET A 239 7.46 -8.24 22.86
N SER A 240 7.69 -7.79 24.12
CA SER A 240 7.92 -6.38 24.40
C SER A 240 9.25 -5.89 23.82
N LYS A 241 9.31 -4.61 23.50
CA LYS A 241 10.52 -3.93 22.97
C LYS A 241 11.72 -4.06 23.89
N GLU A 242 11.52 -4.07 25.22
CA GLU A 242 12.61 -4.28 26.18
C GLU A 242 13.15 -5.71 26.14
N SER A 243 12.30 -6.70 25.88
CA SER A 243 12.70 -8.09 25.73
C SER A 243 13.51 -8.31 24.46
N LEU A 244 13.10 -7.66 23.35
CA LEU A 244 13.85 -7.68 22.11
C LEU A 244 15.20 -6.97 22.25
N LEU A 245 15.24 -5.79 22.89
CA LEU A 245 16.50 -5.07 23.13
C LEU A 245 17.50 -5.93 23.91
N ARG A 246 17.04 -6.63 24.95
CA ARG A 246 17.93 -7.55 25.70
C ARG A 246 18.48 -8.68 24.85
N ARG A 247 17.67 -9.24 23.95
CA ARG A 247 18.13 -10.28 23.00
C ARG A 247 19.15 -9.73 22.00
N MET A 248 18.88 -8.59 21.43
CA MET A 248 19.79 -7.93 20.49
C MET A 248 21.12 -7.59 21.17
N LEU A 249 21.07 -7.05 22.40
CA LEU A 249 22.27 -6.72 23.16
C LEU A 249 23.09 -8.00 23.49
N ALA A 250 22.43 -9.11 23.87
CA ALA A 250 23.07 -10.38 24.10
C ALA A 250 23.76 -10.90 22.85
N SER A 251 23.09 -10.84 21.71
CA SER A 251 23.61 -11.25 20.40
C SER A 251 24.79 -10.40 19.97
N GLU A 252 24.66 -9.08 20.03
CA GLU A 252 25.66 -8.12 19.56
C GLU A 252 26.94 -8.14 20.43
N ALA A 253 26.79 -8.32 21.74
CA ALA A 253 27.88 -8.45 22.68
C ALA A 253 28.50 -9.84 22.73
N MET A 254 27.89 -10.83 22.11
CA MET A 254 28.24 -12.27 22.23
C MET A 254 28.25 -12.73 23.71
N VAL A 255 27.28 -12.25 24.51
CA VAL A 255 27.14 -12.55 25.94
C VAL A 255 25.85 -13.36 26.13
N GLY A 256 25.92 -14.42 26.91
CA GLY A 256 24.77 -15.28 27.16
C GLY A 256 23.59 -14.51 27.75
N SER A 257 22.40 -14.63 27.14
CA SER A 257 21.18 -13.89 27.53
C SER A 257 20.77 -14.10 29.00
N ARG A 258 21.08 -15.27 29.59
CA ARG A 258 20.82 -15.56 30.99
C ARG A 258 21.59 -14.62 31.94
N LYS A 259 22.84 -14.24 31.59
CA LYS A 259 23.66 -13.31 32.39
C LYS A 259 22.98 -11.91 32.43
N LEU A 260 22.46 -11.46 31.27
CA LEU A 260 21.72 -10.20 31.20
C LEU A 260 20.39 -10.23 31.96
N GLN A 261 19.70 -11.37 31.91
CA GLN A 261 18.41 -11.55 32.57
C GLN A 261 18.54 -11.57 34.11
N THR A 262 19.61 -12.19 34.63
CA THR A 262 19.85 -12.33 36.07
C THR A 262 20.64 -11.16 36.67
N GLY A 263 21.25 -10.31 35.82
CA GLY A 263 22.11 -9.23 36.26
C GLY A 263 23.51 -9.66 36.71
N PHE A 264 23.81 -10.97 36.75
CA PHE A 264 25.16 -11.49 37.09
C PHE A 264 26.07 -11.39 35.85
N ILE A 265 26.62 -10.20 35.62
CA ILE A 265 27.48 -9.90 34.49
C ILE A 265 28.94 -9.84 34.96
N PRO A 266 29.83 -10.73 34.46
CA PRO A 266 31.24 -10.65 34.74
C PRO A 266 31.85 -9.32 34.30
N ARG A 267 32.89 -8.86 35.02
CA ARG A 267 33.55 -7.56 34.71
C ARG A 267 34.13 -7.53 33.28
N GLU A 268 34.61 -8.68 32.79
CA GLU A 268 35.13 -8.87 31.43
C GLU A 268 34.07 -8.65 30.31
N ASP A 269 32.79 -8.95 30.58
CA ASP A 269 31.70 -8.80 29.62
C ASP A 269 31.16 -7.37 29.58
N ARG A 270 31.48 -6.52 30.57
CA ARG A 270 30.98 -5.13 30.66
C ARG A 270 31.41 -4.28 29.46
N GLY A 271 32.67 -4.36 29.07
CA GLY A 271 33.18 -3.62 27.91
C GLY A 271 32.49 -4.02 26.60
N LYS A 272 32.27 -5.32 26.40
CA LYS A 272 31.55 -5.87 25.24
C LYS A 272 30.11 -5.34 25.18
N LEU A 273 29.44 -5.30 26.33
CA LEU A 273 28.04 -4.81 26.42
C LEU A 273 27.94 -3.32 26.15
N ILE A 274 28.89 -2.50 26.65
CA ILE A 274 28.91 -1.07 26.38
C ILE A 274 29.10 -0.84 24.87
N SER A 275 30.10 -1.47 24.26
CA SER A 275 30.35 -1.32 22.81
C SER A 275 29.18 -1.82 21.96
N ALA A 276 28.50 -2.90 22.37
CA ALA A 276 27.31 -3.41 21.69
C ALA A 276 26.14 -2.44 21.83
N LEU A 277 25.96 -1.84 23.00
CA LEU A 277 24.91 -0.83 23.22
C LEU A 277 25.15 0.41 22.36
N ASP A 278 26.37 0.90 22.28
CA ASP A 278 26.74 2.05 21.44
C ASP A 278 26.43 1.79 19.96
N ARG A 279 26.72 0.59 19.45
CA ARG A 279 26.39 0.20 18.07
C ARG A 279 24.87 0.14 17.85
N LEU A 280 24.12 -0.41 18.79
CA LEU A 280 22.65 -0.48 18.71
C LEU A 280 22.03 0.93 18.78
N MET A 281 22.53 1.80 19.66
CA MET A 281 22.08 3.20 19.76
C MET A 281 22.38 4.02 18.50
N GLY A 282 23.45 3.70 17.78
CA GLY A 282 23.78 4.33 16.51
C GLY A 282 23.01 3.76 15.31
N SER A 283 22.19 2.73 15.50
CA SER A 283 21.43 2.10 14.42
C SER A 283 20.08 2.78 14.18
N LYS A 284 19.56 2.65 12.96
CA LYS A 284 18.25 3.15 12.56
C LYS A 284 17.18 2.04 12.66
N MET A 285 17.06 1.43 13.82
CA MET A 285 16.06 0.40 14.09
C MET A 285 14.93 0.96 14.97
N PHE A 286 13.69 0.82 14.51
CA PHE A 286 12.47 1.28 15.17
C PHE A 286 11.60 0.09 15.54
N ILE A 287 11.18 0.00 16.79
CA ILE A 287 10.41 -1.15 17.30
C ILE A 287 9.06 -0.66 17.81
N ASP A 288 8.01 -1.31 17.35
CA ASP A 288 6.63 -1.12 17.81
C ASP A 288 6.15 -2.45 18.42
N ASP A 289 5.69 -2.42 19.67
CA ASP A 289 5.16 -3.57 20.39
C ASP A 289 3.66 -3.41 20.73
N THR A 290 2.93 -2.65 19.91
CA THR A 290 1.48 -2.46 20.05
C THR A 290 0.76 -3.79 19.79
N PRO A 291 0.05 -4.38 20.78
CA PRO A 291 -0.65 -5.63 20.60
C PRO A 291 -1.87 -5.46 19.69
N GLY A 292 -2.12 -6.46 18.83
CA GLY A 292 -3.31 -6.48 17.98
C GLY A 292 -3.38 -5.36 16.94
N ILE A 293 -2.23 -4.82 16.52
CA ILE A 293 -2.16 -3.77 15.51
C ILE A 293 -2.90 -4.16 14.23
N THR A 294 -3.65 -3.23 13.68
CA THR A 294 -4.30 -3.39 12.38
C THR A 294 -3.33 -3.10 11.22
N LEU A 295 -3.65 -3.63 10.03
CA LEU A 295 -2.87 -3.34 8.83
C LEU A 295 -2.85 -1.83 8.50
N ALA A 296 -3.96 -1.13 8.74
CA ALA A 296 -4.06 0.32 8.49
C ALA A 296 -3.13 1.12 9.42
N GLU A 297 -3.12 0.80 10.72
CA GLU A 297 -2.21 1.42 11.68
C GLU A 297 -0.74 1.13 11.37
N MET A 298 -0.40 -0.12 10.99
CA MET A 298 0.94 -0.51 10.59
C MET A 298 1.38 0.29 9.36
N ARG A 299 0.52 0.40 8.35
CA ARG A 299 0.76 1.21 7.13
C ARG A 299 1.02 2.68 7.47
N ALA A 300 0.18 3.28 8.32
CA ALA A 300 0.35 4.68 8.73
C ALA A 300 1.69 4.90 9.45
N LYS A 301 2.05 4.02 10.40
CA LYS A 301 3.33 4.08 11.13
C LYS A 301 4.54 3.89 10.19
N ALA A 302 4.47 2.93 9.26
CA ALA A 302 5.55 2.67 8.30
C ALA A 302 5.72 3.83 7.30
N ARG A 303 4.64 4.42 6.77
CA ARG A 303 4.69 5.63 5.92
C ARG A 303 5.29 6.82 6.68
N ARG A 304 4.87 7.04 7.91
CA ARG A 304 5.41 8.11 8.75
C ARG A 304 6.91 7.95 8.97
N LEU A 305 7.35 6.74 9.30
CA LEU A 305 8.77 6.45 9.49
C LEU A 305 9.57 6.68 8.20
N GLN A 306 9.05 6.22 7.05
CA GLN A 306 9.66 6.43 5.73
C GLN A 306 9.86 7.92 5.42
N GLN A 307 8.89 8.76 5.80
CA GLN A 307 9.00 10.22 5.62
C GLN A 307 10.00 10.86 6.59
N GLN A 308 10.01 10.43 7.86
CA GLN A 308 10.89 10.98 8.90
C GLN A 308 12.36 10.69 8.66
N GLU A 309 12.68 9.47 8.21
CA GLU A 309 14.04 9.00 7.96
C GLU A 309 14.50 9.16 6.50
N ASN A 310 13.67 9.77 5.63
CA ASN A 310 13.89 9.86 4.18
C ASN A 310 14.13 8.50 3.50
N GLY A 311 13.51 7.45 4.02
CA GLY A 311 13.59 6.08 3.49
C GLY A 311 13.21 5.05 4.52
N LEU A 312 12.84 3.88 4.05
CA LEU A 312 12.59 2.68 4.84
C LEU A 312 13.11 1.51 4.02
N ASP A 313 13.96 0.66 4.60
CA ASP A 313 14.65 -0.40 3.87
C ASP A 313 14.11 -1.80 4.19
N LEU A 314 13.50 -2.01 5.37
CA LEU A 314 13.00 -3.31 5.80
C LEU A 314 11.85 -3.16 6.80
N ILE A 315 10.82 -4.00 6.65
CA ILE A 315 9.78 -4.20 7.65
C ILE A 315 9.82 -5.65 8.14
N VAL A 316 9.84 -5.86 9.47
CA VAL A 316 9.78 -7.18 10.11
C VAL A 316 8.55 -7.25 11.01
N ILE A 317 7.77 -8.35 10.92
CA ILE A 317 6.53 -8.55 11.66
C ILE A 317 6.59 -9.88 12.42
N ASP A 318 6.51 -9.85 13.74
CA ASP A 318 6.54 -11.04 14.61
C ASP A 318 5.29 -11.12 15.50
N TYR A 319 4.29 -11.92 15.17
CA TYR A 319 4.03 -12.68 13.96
C TYR A 319 2.61 -12.39 13.43
N LEU A 320 2.38 -12.64 12.14
CA LEU A 320 1.19 -12.19 11.42
C LEU A 320 -0.15 -12.68 12.01
N GLN A 321 -0.18 -13.86 12.66
CA GLN A 321 -1.40 -14.36 13.30
C GLN A 321 -1.81 -13.58 14.57
N LEU A 322 -1.02 -12.65 15.09
CA LEU A 322 -1.41 -11.77 16.19
C LEU A 322 -1.98 -10.43 15.70
N MET A 323 -1.91 -10.16 14.42
CA MET A 323 -2.55 -8.99 13.83
C MET A 323 -4.07 -9.12 13.88
N THR A 324 -4.73 -7.97 13.98
CA THR A 324 -6.19 -7.88 13.88
C THR A 324 -6.58 -7.47 12.48
N GLY A 325 -7.51 -8.21 11.87
CA GLY A 325 -8.09 -7.82 10.60
C GLY A 325 -8.81 -6.48 10.71
N SER A 326 -8.69 -5.62 9.70
CA SER A 326 -9.29 -4.29 9.68
C SER A 326 -10.80 -4.36 9.96
N THR A 327 -11.22 -3.77 11.07
CA THR A 327 -12.61 -3.40 11.32
C THR A 327 -12.83 -1.99 10.76
N GLY A 328 -12.87 -1.85 9.44
CA GLY A 328 -13.43 -0.65 8.81
C GLY A 328 -14.91 -0.54 9.09
N ALA A 329 -15.53 0.63 8.88
CA ALA A 329 -16.94 0.97 9.15
C ALA A 329 -17.99 0.03 8.54
N SER A 330 -17.59 -0.96 7.76
CA SER A 330 -18.37 -2.16 7.43
C SER A 330 -17.91 -3.27 8.38
N GLN A 331 -18.61 -3.45 9.48
CA GLN A 331 -18.48 -4.58 10.42
C GLN A 331 -18.78 -5.93 9.72
N LYS A 332 -17.96 -6.35 8.75
CA LYS A 332 -17.86 -7.75 8.40
C LYS A 332 -16.90 -8.36 9.43
N LYS A 333 -17.45 -8.83 10.57
CA LYS A 333 -16.80 -9.86 11.37
C LYS A 333 -16.36 -10.95 10.40
N PHE A 334 -15.05 -11.21 10.31
CA PHE A 334 -14.58 -12.36 9.56
C PHE A 334 -15.23 -13.60 10.19
N GLU A 335 -15.98 -14.35 9.41
CA GLU A 335 -16.67 -15.56 9.88
C GLU A 335 -15.67 -16.65 10.28
N ASN A 336 -14.43 -16.55 9.78
CA ASN A 336 -13.39 -17.53 10.04
C ASN A 336 -12.02 -16.86 10.12
N ARG A 337 -11.17 -17.29 11.07
CA ARG A 337 -9.78 -16.86 11.25
C ARG A 337 -8.94 -17.00 9.97
N THR A 338 -9.19 -18.03 9.18
CA THR A 338 -8.53 -18.24 7.87
C THR A 338 -8.76 -17.07 6.91
N GLN A 339 -9.97 -16.51 6.85
CA GLN A 339 -10.29 -15.37 5.99
C GLN A 339 -9.57 -14.10 6.47
N GLU A 340 -9.50 -13.91 7.78
CA GLU A 340 -8.80 -12.78 8.39
C GLU A 340 -7.31 -12.82 8.06
N VAL A 341 -6.65 -13.96 8.27
CA VAL A 341 -5.24 -14.15 7.93
C VAL A 341 -4.99 -13.99 6.44
N SER A 342 -5.91 -14.45 5.59
CA SER A 342 -5.86 -14.24 4.14
C SER A 342 -5.91 -12.77 3.75
N SER A 343 -6.75 -12.00 4.42
CA SER A 343 -6.84 -10.55 4.22
C SER A 343 -5.57 -9.83 4.65
N ILE A 344 -5.01 -10.23 5.81
CA ILE A 344 -3.75 -9.69 6.32
C ILE A 344 -2.60 -9.98 5.35
N SER A 345 -2.45 -11.22 4.89
CA SER A 345 -1.39 -11.63 3.95
C SER A 345 -1.40 -10.79 2.67
N ARG A 346 -2.57 -10.71 2.01
CA ARG A 346 -2.73 -9.84 0.81
C ARG A 346 -2.43 -8.38 1.11
N GLY A 347 -2.84 -7.89 2.27
CA GLY A 347 -2.57 -6.53 2.68
C GLY A 347 -1.09 -6.26 2.93
N LEU A 348 -0.35 -7.22 3.49
CA LEU A 348 1.12 -7.11 3.67
C LEU A 348 1.85 -7.13 2.32
N LYS A 349 1.40 -7.95 1.36
CA LYS A 349 1.93 -7.92 0.00
C LYS A 349 1.66 -6.58 -0.69
N ALA A 350 0.47 -6.01 -0.50
CA ALA A 350 0.15 -4.68 -1.00
C ALA A 350 1.04 -3.61 -0.35
N LEU A 351 1.26 -3.68 0.98
CA LEU A 351 2.15 -2.79 1.72
C LEU A 351 3.59 -2.83 1.20
N ALA A 352 4.14 -4.03 0.95
CA ALA A 352 5.48 -4.20 0.38
C ALA A 352 5.62 -3.50 -0.98
N LYS A 353 4.62 -3.65 -1.85
CA LYS A 353 4.58 -3.00 -3.17
C LYS A 353 4.42 -1.49 -3.08
N GLU A 354 3.57 -1.00 -2.18
CA GLU A 354 3.27 0.41 -1.98
C GLU A 354 4.51 1.17 -1.51
N LEU A 355 5.14 0.68 -0.45
CA LEU A 355 6.32 1.32 0.15
C LEU A 355 7.62 0.99 -0.61
N ARG A 356 7.59 0.00 -1.52
CA ARG A 356 8.76 -0.54 -2.24
C ARG A 356 9.85 -1.04 -1.29
N VAL A 357 9.43 -1.78 -0.26
CA VAL A 357 10.29 -2.29 0.81
C VAL A 357 10.05 -3.79 0.96
N PRO A 358 11.07 -4.62 1.18
CA PRO A 358 10.88 -6.00 1.59
C PRO A 358 10.13 -6.08 2.92
N VAL A 359 9.13 -6.96 3.00
CA VAL A 359 8.38 -7.24 4.22
C VAL A 359 8.64 -8.67 4.64
N VAL A 360 9.29 -8.85 5.78
CA VAL A 360 9.54 -10.15 6.40
C VAL A 360 8.47 -10.39 7.45
N ALA A 361 7.55 -11.32 7.19
CA ALA A 361 6.49 -11.66 8.14
C ALA A 361 6.71 -13.07 8.69
N LEU A 362 6.64 -13.18 10.02
CA LEU A 362 6.78 -14.44 10.70
C LEU A 362 5.44 -15.17 10.78
N SER A 363 5.46 -16.48 10.58
CA SER A 363 4.28 -17.34 10.67
C SER A 363 4.53 -18.55 11.53
N GLN A 364 3.51 -19.06 12.18
CA GLN A 364 3.58 -20.30 12.93
C GLN A 364 3.08 -21.46 12.08
N LEU A 365 3.86 -22.54 12.00
CA LEU A 365 3.45 -23.76 11.31
C LEU A 365 2.38 -24.53 12.09
N SER A 366 1.51 -25.24 11.38
CA SER A 366 0.50 -26.13 11.95
C SER A 366 1.16 -27.31 12.68
N ARG A 367 0.40 -27.97 13.58
CA ARG A 367 0.89 -29.17 14.28
C ARG A 367 1.03 -30.42 13.39
N GLY A 368 0.53 -30.35 12.16
CA GLY A 368 0.57 -31.45 11.20
C GLY A 368 1.96 -31.94 10.87
N SER A 369 2.98 -31.06 10.85
CA SER A 369 4.37 -31.40 10.62
C SER A 369 4.95 -32.31 11.71
N GLU A 370 4.52 -32.19 12.97
CA GLU A 370 4.98 -33.04 14.09
C GLU A 370 4.29 -34.39 14.12
N GLN A 371 3.05 -34.47 13.63
CA GLN A 371 2.24 -35.70 13.64
C GLN A 371 2.53 -36.62 12.46
N ARG A 372 3.31 -36.19 11.49
CA ARG A 372 3.66 -36.94 10.28
C ARG A 372 4.56 -38.10 10.65
N THR A 373 4.22 -39.33 10.21
CA THR A 373 5.08 -40.52 10.29
C THR A 373 6.06 -40.46 9.14
N GLY A 374 7.38 -40.37 9.43
CA GLY A 374 8.45 -40.29 8.42
C GLY A 374 9.22 -38.98 8.47
N ASP A 375 9.49 -38.38 7.31
CA ASP A 375 10.23 -37.10 7.23
C ASP A 375 9.38 -35.95 7.79
N LYS A 376 9.86 -35.34 8.88
CA LYS A 376 9.20 -34.26 9.60
C LYS A 376 9.59 -32.89 9.07
N LYS A 377 10.20 -32.83 7.88
CA LYS A 377 10.52 -31.54 7.26
C LYS A 377 9.25 -30.75 7.01
N PRO A 378 9.28 -29.44 7.28
CA PRO A 378 8.16 -28.54 6.94
C PRO A 378 7.82 -28.59 5.44
N LEU A 379 6.53 -28.59 5.13
CA LEU A 379 5.99 -28.46 3.78
C LEU A 379 5.17 -27.17 3.68
N LEU A 380 4.99 -26.65 2.48
CA LEU A 380 4.13 -25.47 2.24
C LEU A 380 2.70 -25.70 2.78
N SER A 381 2.19 -26.94 2.69
CA SER A 381 0.90 -27.31 3.27
C SER A 381 0.81 -27.17 4.79
N ASP A 382 1.93 -27.04 5.51
CA ASP A 382 1.94 -26.83 6.96
C ASP A 382 1.64 -25.36 7.34
N LEU A 383 1.64 -24.45 6.37
CA LEU A 383 1.09 -23.08 6.47
C LEU A 383 -0.46 -23.05 6.47
N ARG A 384 -1.12 -24.18 6.63
CA ARG A 384 -2.50 -24.55 6.27
C ARG A 384 -3.64 -23.83 7.01
N GLU A 385 -3.38 -23.05 8.05
CA GLU A 385 -4.39 -22.13 8.59
C GLU A 385 -4.59 -20.90 7.67
N SER A 386 -3.83 -20.83 6.56
CA SER A 386 -3.76 -19.69 5.65
C SER A 386 -3.27 -20.14 4.27
N GLY A 387 -4.07 -20.89 3.54
CA GLY A 387 -3.74 -21.29 2.15
C GLY A 387 -3.45 -20.10 1.23
N SER A 388 -3.80 -18.88 1.64
CA SER A 388 -3.45 -17.65 0.93
C SER A 388 -2.03 -17.15 1.21
N ILE A 389 -1.42 -17.45 2.38
CA ILE A 389 -0.02 -17.05 2.64
C ILE A 389 0.91 -17.67 1.60
N GLU A 390 0.68 -18.96 1.26
CA GLU A 390 1.43 -19.66 0.21
C GLU A 390 1.29 -19.00 -1.16
N GLN A 391 0.12 -18.41 -1.47
CA GLN A 391 -0.14 -17.76 -2.75
C GLN A 391 0.37 -16.32 -2.81
N ASP A 392 0.38 -15.62 -1.67
CA ASP A 392 0.73 -14.20 -1.59
C ASP A 392 2.24 -13.98 -1.39
N ALA A 393 2.95 -14.95 -0.77
CA ALA A 393 4.38 -14.88 -0.51
C ALA A 393 5.20 -15.02 -1.81
N ASP A 394 6.29 -14.25 -1.90
CA ASP A 394 7.27 -14.39 -2.97
C ASP A 394 8.38 -15.37 -2.59
N VAL A 395 8.72 -15.41 -1.28
CA VAL A 395 9.75 -16.30 -0.69
C VAL A 395 9.23 -16.90 0.60
#